data_9db458dd36ef53f95d4eadd9f1455d3b
#
_entry.id   9db458dd36ef53f95d4eadd9f1455d3b
#
_cell.length_a   1.000
_cell.length_b   1.000
_cell.length_c   1.000
_cell.angle_alpha   90.00
_cell.angle_beta   90.00
_cell.angle_gamma   90.00
#
_symmetry.space_group_name_H-M   'P 1'
#
loop_
_entity.id
_entity.type
_entity.pdbx_description
1 polymer ?
#
loop_
_entity_poly.entity_id
_entity_poly.type
_entity_poly.pdbx_seq_one_letter_code
_entity_poly.pdbx_strand_id
1 'polypeptide(L)'
;MFRRLTSVLSVFLAAFFLTGCTPASSGGAEDDRQDEESLLTREILSDASFQEGLKISGLESQSYAYTWWKYEGTTPTVAPLWSLGQYCNLANTRDGYDASQNDLSLKTLVDEGHGIVGTDGDAYTLTNVSGSKLVKLTPQRKKAELIADTSREYIDQETGQIVPRSEGEDWVHLILSGTSEVVYPAKAEALTVSVDVTVDECTVTDDSIGADQLQWIFQVRDMRSSFIDYFWFSITLFDNRYEVFPGAQSFDGGKEDATGKFIYAPSGEALFGPSDAKMQTGVSRHVEIDLIPLLREAFLAAQANGALPQATWENMAVNGFNLGWEVSNVARVCAVLENLSIKVTQKQEG
;
A
#
# COMPACT_ATOMS: atom_id res chain seq x y z
N MET A 1 -0.47 -45.24 -12.86
CA MET A 1 -0.53 -46.10 -11.66
C MET A 1 -1.27 -45.30 -10.59
N PHE A 2 -2.60 -45.51 -10.51
CA PHE A 2 -3.52 -44.74 -9.67
C PHE A 2 -3.51 -45.31 -8.24
N ARG A 3 -3.39 -44.46 -7.23
CA ARG A 3 -3.78 -44.79 -5.87
C ARG A 3 -4.82 -43.79 -5.38
N ARG A 4 -6.03 -44.30 -5.24
CA ARG A 4 -7.14 -43.66 -4.52
C ARG A 4 -6.85 -43.75 -3.02
N LEU A 5 -7.06 -42.66 -2.30
CA LEU A 5 -7.26 -42.72 -0.85
C LEU A 5 -8.67 -42.20 -0.55
N THR A 6 -9.35 -43.04 0.18
CA THR A 6 -10.73 -42.97 0.63
C THR A 6 -10.87 -41.99 1.81
N SER A 7 -11.92 -41.18 1.75
CA SER A 7 -12.42 -40.33 2.84
C SER A 7 -13.04 -41.16 3.96
N VAL A 8 -12.73 -40.80 5.21
CA VAL A 8 -13.48 -41.29 6.39
C VAL A 8 -14.24 -40.09 6.98
N LEU A 9 -15.55 -40.18 6.90
CA LEU A 9 -16.51 -39.26 7.47
C LEU A 9 -16.79 -39.68 8.91
N SER A 10 -16.45 -38.88 9.91
CA SER A 10 -16.84 -39.15 11.31
C SER A 10 -17.95 -38.20 11.72
N VAL A 11 -19.14 -38.80 11.88
CA VAL A 11 -20.33 -38.16 12.44
C VAL A 11 -20.23 -38.21 13.96
N PHE A 12 -20.29 -37.08 14.64
CA PHE A 12 -20.51 -37.02 16.08
C PHE A 12 -21.97 -36.67 16.38
N LEU A 13 -22.62 -37.61 17.05
CA LEU A 13 -24.02 -37.57 17.52
C LEU A 13 -24.03 -36.80 18.87
N ALA A 14 -24.84 -35.76 18.97
CA ALA A 14 -25.10 -35.06 20.23
C ALA A 14 -26.23 -35.74 20.98
N ALA A 15 -25.99 -36.19 22.20
CA ALA A 15 -26.98 -36.71 23.11
C ALA A 15 -27.48 -35.61 24.06
N PHE A 16 -28.79 -35.35 24.01
CA PHE A 16 -29.50 -34.54 25.01
C PHE A 16 -29.75 -35.33 26.28
N PHE A 17 -29.38 -34.79 27.44
CA PHE A 17 -29.91 -35.22 28.74
C PHE A 17 -30.64 -34.07 29.40
N LEU A 18 -31.94 -34.24 29.57
CA LEU A 18 -32.83 -33.47 30.46
C LEU A 18 -32.92 -34.17 31.79
N THR A 19 -32.60 -33.51 32.89
CA THR A 19 -33.12 -33.72 34.27
C THR A 19 -32.61 -32.55 35.09
N GLY A 20 -33.28 -31.87 35.94
CA GLY A 20 -34.40 -32.00 36.78
C GLY A 20 -34.35 -30.79 37.70
N CYS A 21 -35.51 -30.21 38.00
CA CYS A 21 -35.68 -29.05 38.91
C CYS A 21 -35.41 -29.43 40.37
N THR A 22 -34.70 -28.54 41.09
CA THR A 22 -34.78 -28.41 42.55
C THR A 22 -34.80 -26.94 42.98
N PRO A 23 -35.49 -26.57 44.08
CA PRO A 23 -35.87 -25.19 44.30
C PRO A 23 -34.86 -24.39 45.13
N ALA A 24 -34.91 -23.09 44.90
CA ALA A 24 -34.47 -21.90 45.63
C ALA A 24 -33.73 -22.10 46.97
N SER A 25 -32.51 -21.59 47.00
CA SER A 25 -31.92 -20.95 48.19
C SER A 25 -31.58 -19.51 47.84
N SER A 26 -32.10 -18.58 48.60
CA SER A 26 -31.80 -17.16 48.58
C SER A 26 -30.36 -16.92 49.06
N GLY A 27 -29.44 -16.79 48.10
CA GLY A 27 -28.08 -16.31 48.31
C GLY A 27 -27.92 -15.01 47.54
N GLY A 28 -27.35 -14.00 48.17
CA GLY A 28 -27.19 -12.64 47.65
C GLY A 28 -26.62 -12.66 46.22
N ALA A 29 -27.23 -11.89 45.36
CA ALA A 29 -26.69 -11.57 44.05
C ALA A 29 -25.45 -10.69 44.30
N GLU A 30 -24.28 -11.30 44.25
CA GLU A 30 -23.07 -10.57 43.87
C GLU A 30 -23.33 -10.13 42.43
N ASP A 31 -23.46 -8.80 42.30
CA ASP A 31 -23.57 -8.09 41.02
C ASP A 31 -22.21 -8.25 40.30
N ASP A 32 -22.07 -9.36 39.63
CA ASP A 32 -20.92 -9.67 38.77
C ASP A 32 -21.05 -8.76 37.55
N ARG A 33 -20.92 -7.44 37.76
CA ARG A 33 -20.64 -6.50 36.69
C ARG A 33 -19.27 -6.88 36.16
N GLN A 34 -19.24 -7.76 35.20
CA GLN A 34 -18.13 -7.79 34.26
C GLN A 34 -18.04 -6.36 33.69
N ASP A 35 -17.05 -5.60 34.11
CA ASP A 35 -16.69 -4.37 33.44
C ASP A 35 -16.49 -4.74 31.97
N GLU A 36 -17.48 -4.47 31.13
CA GLU A 36 -17.33 -4.55 29.68
C GLU A 36 -16.25 -3.54 29.33
N GLU A 37 -15.02 -4.01 29.14
CA GLU A 37 -13.92 -3.18 28.67
C GLU A 37 -14.37 -2.49 27.38
N SER A 38 -14.61 -1.19 27.45
CA SER A 38 -15.10 -0.43 26.31
C SER A 38 -13.97 -0.33 25.27
N LEU A 39 -14.29 -0.65 24.01
CA LEU A 39 -13.38 -0.50 22.89
C LEU A 39 -13.51 0.90 22.29
N LEU A 40 -12.38 1.51 21.97
CA LEU A 40 -12.30 2.78 21.26
C LEU A 40 -11.70 2.57 19.87
N THR A 41 -12.46 2.94 18.84
CA THR A 41 -11.97 2.98 17.45
C THR A 41 -11.73 4.42 17.04
N ARG A 42 -10.55 4.71 16.50
CA ARG A 42 -10.19 6.04 16.01
C ARG A 42 -9.42 6.00 14.71
N GLU A 43 -9.59 7.04 13.88
CA GLU A 43 -8.79 7.28 12.69
C GLU A 43 -7.37 7.70 13.09
N ILE A 44 -6.36 7.12 12.45
CA ILE A 44 -4.95 7.41 12.69
C ILE A 44 -4.19 7.88 11.45
N LEU A 45 -4.84 7.86 10.29
CA LEU A 45 -4.28 8.44 9.07
C LEU A 45 -4.40 9.96 9.12
N SER A 46 -3.27 10.64 9.18
CA SER A 46 -3.23 12.09 9.12
C SER A 46 -3.49 12.56 7.69
N ASP A 47 -4.30 13.64 7.55
CA ASP A 47 -4.64 14.25 6.26
C ASP A 47 -5.15 13.26 5.19
N ALA A 48 -6.10 12.39 5.56
CA ALA A 48 -6.74 11.42 4.66
C ALA A 48 -7.39 12.07 3.40
N SER A 49 -7.47 13.39 3.34
CA SER A 49 -8.03 14.16 2.24
C SER A 49 -7.01 14.95 1.44
N PHE A 50 -5.71 14.80 1.72
CA PHE A 50 -4.63 15.48 0.99
C PHE A 50 -4.68 17.02 1.06
N GLN A 51 -5.21 17.62 2.14
CA GLN A 51 -5.39 19.07 2.26
C GLN A 51 -4.08 19.86 2.27
N GLU A 52 -3.01 19.27 2.77
CA GLU A 52 -1.71 19.94 2.94
C GLU A 52 -0.80 19.83 1.70
N GLY A 53 -1.25 19.16 0.63
CA GLY A 53 -0.45 18.93 -0.56
C GLY A 53 0.56 17.78 -0.42
N LEU A 54 1.64 17.83 -1.18
CA LEU A 54 2.63 16.77 -1.28
C LEU A 54 4.06 17.28 -1.11
N LYS A 55 4.91 16.49 -0.45
CA LYS A 55 6.36 16.53 -0.62
C LYS A 55 6.72 15.62 -1.79
N ILE A 56 7.47 16.11 -2.76
CA ILE A 56 7.82 15.36 -3.96
C ILE A 56 9.31 15.07 -3.92
N SER A 57 9.69 13.79 -3.90
CA SER A 57 11.09 13.37 -4.02
C SER A 57 11.57 13.48 -5.46
N GLY A 58 12.85 13.73 -5.67
CA GLY A 58 13.48 13.62 -6.99
C GLY A 58 13.53 12.19 -7.51
N LEU A 59 13.86 12.02 -8.80
CA LEU A 59 14.02 10.71 -9.43
C LEU A 59 15.14 9.89 -8.79
N GLU A 60 16.23 10.54 -8.38
CA GLU A 60 17.31 9.87 -7.68
C GLU A 60 16.88 9.58 -6.24
N SER A 61 16.79 8.32 -5.89
CA SER A 61 16.36 7.82 -4.56
C SER A 61 17.18 8.36 -3.39
N GLN A 62 18.38 8.87 -3.65
CA GLN A 62 19.30 9.41 -2.66
C GLN A 62 19.16 10.92 -2.44
N SER A 63 18.34 11.61 -3.22
CA SER A 63 18.07 13.03 -3.00
C SER A 63 17.04 13.20 -1.89
N TYR A 64 17.49 13.51 -0.69
CA TYR A 64 16.62 13.94 0.41
C TYR A 64 16.05 15.36 0.21
N ALA A 65 16.28 15.98 -0.94
CA ALA A 65 15.67 17.24 -1.29
C ALA A 65 14.24 17.00 -1.77
N TYR A 66 13.30 17.54 -1.02
CA TYR A 66 11.89 17.49 -1.39
C TYR A 66 11.47 18.84 -1.92
N THR A 67 10.71 18.84 -3.03
CA THR A 67 9.91 19.99 -3.45
C THR A 67 8.52 19.86 -2.80
N TRP A 68 8.04 20.92 -2.20
CA TRP A 68 6.71 20.95 -1.58
C TRP A 68 5.73 21.56 -2.57
N TRP A 69 4.68 20.82 -2.88
CA TRP A 69 3.60 21.27 -3.73
C TRP A 69 2.32 21.44 -2.91
N LYS A 70 1.76 22.63 -2.98
CA LYS A 70 0.44 22.94 -2.45
C LYS A 70 -0.44 23.47 -3.56
N TYR A 71 -1.71 23.32 -3.39
CA TYR A 71 -2.73 23.81 -4.30
C TYR A 71 -2.62 25.33 -4.53
N GLU A 72 -3.04 25.81 -5.71
CA GLU A 72 -3.01 27.21 -6.09
C GLU A 72 -1.61 27.82 -6.31
N GLY A 73 -0.60 26.99 -6.56
CA GLY A 73 0.76 27.47 -6.79
C GLY A 73 1.44 28.10 -5.58
N THR A 74 0.90 27.90 -4.38
CA THR A 74 1.49 28.42 -3.14
C THR A 74 2.45 27.39 -2.54
N THR A 75 3.61 27.85 -2.04
CA THR A 75 4.48 27.00 -1.24
C THR A 75 3.83 26.76 0.12
N PRO A 76 3.72 25.51 0.57
CA PRO A 76 3.23 25.21 1.92
C PRO A 76 4.09 25.90 2.97
N THR A 77 3.47 26.46 3.99
CA THR A 77 4.18 27.02 5.16
C THR A 77 4.58 25.94 6.17
N VAL A 78 3.96 24.76 6.07
CA VAL A 78 4.25 23.59 6.88
C VAL A 78 4.52 22.44 5.93
N ALA A 79 5.45 21.54 6.28
CA ALA A 79 5.76 20.37 5.47
C ALA A 79 4.49 19.52 5.29
N PRO A 80 4.11 19.20 4.05
CA PRO A 80 3.01 18.27 3.81
C PRO A 80 3.24 16.93 4.48
N LEU A 81 2.17 16.28 4.94
CA LEU A 81 2.25 14.96 5.58
C LEU A 81 2.49 13.84 4.56
N TRP A 82 1.93 14.01 3.36
CA TRP A 82 2.12 13.08 2.27
C TRP A 82 3.40 13.35 1.49
N SER A 83 4.05 12.28 1.08
CA SER A 83 5.18 12.33 0.13
C SER A 83 4.80 11.61 -1.15
N LEU A 84 5.28 12.12 -2.29
CA LEU A 84 5.19 11.45 -3.57
C LEU A 84 6.57 10.93 -3.94
N GLY A 85 6.70 9.60 -3.97
CA GLY A 85 7.87 8.89 -4.45
C GLY A 85 7.73 8.61 -5.95
N GLN A 86 8.81 8.86 -6.69
CA GLN A 86 8.88 8.61 -8.12
C GLN A 86 10.22 7.94 -8.47
N TYR A 87 10.65 7.02 -7.64
CA TYR A 87 11.95 6.36 -7.76
C TYR A 87 12.10 5.73 -9.14
N CYS A 88 13.21 6.06 -9.80
CA CYS A 88 13.58 5.47 -11.07
C CYS A 88 15.05 5.81 -11.33
N ASN A 89 15.91 4.82 -11.34
CA ASN A 89 17.33 5.04 -11.57
C ASN A 89 17.73 5.05 -13.07
N LEU A 90 16.80 5.09 -13.99
CA LEU A 90 17.06 5.13 -15.43
C LEU A 90 17.98 6.30 -15.82
N ALA A 91 17.93 7.40 -15.06
CA ALA A 91 18.86 8.53 -15.21
C ALA A 91 20.32 8.13 -15.05
N ASN A 92 20.62 7.10 -14.25
CA ASN A 92 21.96 6.62 -13.95
C ASN A 92 22.38 5.41 -14.81
N THR A 93 21.41 4.68 -15.37
CA THR A 93 21.64 3.40 -16.05
C THR A 93 21.41 3.45 -17.55
N ARG A 94 20.72 4.46 -18.06
CA ARG A 94 20.31 4.57 -19.45
C ARG A 94 20.91 5.81 -20.13
N ASP A 95 21.70 5.61 -21.17
CA ASP A 95 22.23 6.70 -21.99
C ASP A 95 21.08 7.45 -22.68
N GLY A 96 21.16 8.78 -22.66
CA GLY A 96 20.14 9.65 -23.27
C GLY A 96 18.85 9.83 -22.48
N TYR A 97 18.71 9.24 -21.30
CA TYR A 97 17.55 9.50 -20.44
C TYR A 97 17.55 10.95 -19.95
N ASP A 98 16.50 11.69 -20.27
CA ASP A 98 16.37 13.09 -19.83
C ASP A 98 15.55 13.18 -18.53
N ALA A 99 16.26 13.19 -17.41
CA ALA A 99 15.65 13.34 -16.09
C ALA A 99 14.82 14.63 -15.98
N SER A 100 15.20 15.71 -16.69
CA SER A 100 14.47 16.98 -16.65
C SER A 100 13.07 16.90 -17.23
N GLN A 101 12.80 15.96 -18.12
CA GLN A 101 11.48 15.72 -18.68
C GLN A 101 10.59 14.90 -17.77
N ASN A 102 11.20 14.01 -16.96
CA ASN A 102 10.51 12.95 -16.24
C ASN A 102 10.40 13.19 -14.74
N ASP A 103 11.07 14.19 -14.19
CA ASP A 103 11.07 14.52 -12.77
C ASP A 103 9.90 15.45 -12.39
N LEU A 104 9.03 14.99 -11.49
CA LEU A 104 7.94 15.79 -10.90
C LEU A 104 8.43 16.78 -9.84
N SER A 105 9.65 16.60 -9.30
CA SER A 105 10.18 17.42 -8.22
C SER A 105 10.79 18.74 -8.70
N LEU A 106 10.84 18.98 -10.01
CA LEU A 106 11.42 20.19 -10.56
C LEU A 106 10.73 21.44 -9.99
N LYS A 107 11.52 22.29 -9.36
CA LYS A 107 11.03 23.54 -8.75
C LYS A 107 10.28 24.43 -9.75
N THR A 108 10.72 24.45 -11.00
CA THR A 108 10.07 25.19 -12.09
C THR A 108 8.62 24.73 -12.32
N LEU A 109 8.33 23.44 -12.22
CA LEU A 109 6.96 22.90 -12.36
C LEU A 109 6.07 23.44 -11.23
N VAL A 110 6.61 23.54 -10.01
CA VAL A 110 5.86 24.00 -8.84
C VAL A 110 5.74 25.53 -8.83
N ASP A 111 6.83 26.26 -9.18
CA ASP A 111 6.86 27.72 -9.19
C ASP A 111 6.03 28.33 -10.33
N GLU A 112 5.89 27.63 -11.44
CA GLU A 112 5.10 28.08 -12.61
C GLU A 112 3.59 27.79 -12.46
N GLY A 113 3.18 27.27 -11.30
CA GLY A 113 1.76 27.06 -11.01
C GLY A 113 1.13 25.91 -11.80
N HIS A 114 1.88 24.85 -12.05
CA HIS A 114 1.38 23.62 -12.69
C HIS A 114 0.36 22.84 -11.84
N GLY A 115 -0.10 23.41 -10.73
CA GLY A 115 -1.36 23.02 -10.11
C GLY A 115 -2.52 23.55 -10.96
N ILE A 116 -2.91 22.86 -12.01
CA ILE A 116 -4.08 23.25 -12.79
C ILE A 116 -5.31 22.82 -12.00
N VAL A 117 -6.17 23.78 -11.69
CA VAL A 117 -7.52 23.47 -11.23
C VAL A 117 -8.22 22.75 -12.39
N GLY A 118 -8.65 21.51 -12.16
CA GLY A 118 -9.33 20.71 -13.18
C GLY A 118 -10.67 21.34 -13.58
N THR A 119 -11.26 20.81 -14.64
CA THR A 119 -12.57 21.25 -15.16
C THR A 119 -13.70 21.16 -14.13
N ASP A 120 -13.54 20.35 -13.08
CA ASP A 120 -14.51 20.19 -11.99
C ASP A 120 -14.37 21.25 -10.89
N GLY A 121 -13.39 22.14 -11.00
CA GLY A 121 -13.19 23.28 -10.10
C GLY A 121 -12.57 22.95 -8.73
N ASP A 122 -12.47 21.66 -8.35
CA ASP A 122 -11.98 21.21 -7.06
C ASP A 122 -10.77 20.24 -7.14
N ALA A 123 -10.30 19.96 -8.35
CA ALA A 123 -9.18 19.04 -8.60
C ALA A 123 -7.90 19.82 -8.95
N TYR A 124 -6.79 19.36 -8.41
CA TYR A 124 -5.45 19.90 -8.63
C TYR A 124 -4.59 18.83 -9.32
N THR A 125 -3.89 19.22 -10.37
CA THR A 125 -3.12 18.30 -11.20
C THR A 125 -1.64 18.70 -11.21
N LEU A 126 -0.77 17.74 -10.95
CA LEU A 126 0.67 17.86 -11.14
C LEU A 126 1.10 16.86 -12.21
N THR A 127 1.83 17.31 -13.21
CA THR A 127 2.42 16.46 -14.25
C THR A 127 3.83 16.90 -14.57
N ASN A 128 4.70 15.96 -14.96
CA ASN A 128 6.03 16.27 -15.48
C ASN A 128 5.99 16.72 -16.93
N VAL A 129 7.12 17.17 -17.47
CA VAL A 129 7.20 17.78 -18.82
C VAL A 129 6.86 16.75 -19.91
N SER A 130 7.34 15.51 -19.79
CA SER A 130 7.03 14.43 -20.74
C SER A 130 5.57 13.99 -20.68
N GLY A 131 4.87 14.28 -19.58
CA GLY A 131 3.54 13.75 -19.29
C GLY A 131 3.54 12.24 -18.97
N SER A 132 4.70 11.68 -18.59
CA SER A 132 4.80 10.28 -18.20
C SER A 132 4.16 10.00 -16.84
N LYS A 133 4.13 11.02 -15.96
CA LYS A 133 3.52 10.92 -14.63
C LYS A 133 2.52 12.05 -14.43
N LEU A 134 1.37 11.71 -13.89
CA LEU A 134 0.35 12.66 -13.50
C LEU A 134 -0.27 12.24 -12.17
N VAL A 135 -0.35 13.20 -11.25
CA VAL A 135 -1.07 13.07 -9.99
C VAL A 135 -2.18 14.10 -9.98
N LYS A 136 -3.43 13.65 -9.76
CA LYS A 136 -4.57 14.54 -9.61
C LYS A 136 -5.16 14.32 -8.22
N LEU A 137 -5.30 15.40 -7.45
CA LEU A 137 -5.86 15.38 -6.10
C LEU A 137 -7.16 16.17 -6.06
N THR A 138 -8.18 15.62 -5.42
CA THR A 138 -9.48 16.26 -5.22
C THR A 138 -9.83 16.18 -3.72
N PRO A 139 -9.31 17.12 -2.91
CA PRO A 139 -9.41 17.05 -1.44
C PRO A 139 -10.83 16.95 -0.91
N GLN A 140 -11.77 17.70 -1.49
CA GLN A 140 -13.18 17.70 -1.08
C GLN A 140 -13.85 16.33 -1.25
N ARG A 141 -13.31 15.50 -2.14
CA ARG A 141 -13.78 14.14 -2.41
C ARG A 141 -12.88 13.08 -1.77
N LYS A 142 -11.83 13.47 -1.06
CA LYS A 142 -10.81 12.57 -0.51
C LYS A 142 -10.25 11.61 -1.57
N LYS A 143 -9.94 12.19 -2.76
CA LYS A 143 -9.63 11.42 -3.95
C LYS A 143 -8.23 11.74 -4.46
N ALA A 144 -7.49 10.70 -4.86
CA ALA A 144 -6.24 10.79 -5.59
C ALA A 144 -6.34 9.94 -6.88
N GLU A 145 -5.83 10.47 -7.98
CA GLU A 145 -5.63 9.74 -9.23
C GLU A 145 -4.14 9.69 -9.54
N LEU A 146 -3.64 8.49 -9.80
CA LEU A 146 -2.23 8.24 -10.12
C LEU A 146 -2.15 7.64 -11.53
N ILE A 147 -1.48 8.34 -12.43
CA ILE A 147 -1.32 7.93 -13.83
C ILE A 147 0.16 7.87 -14.16
N ALA A 148 0.62 6.72 -14.67
CA ALA A 148 1.96 6.56 -15.22
C ALA A 148 1.88 6.04 -16.66
N ASP A 149 2.70 6.62 -17.54
CA ASP A 149 2.83 6.25 -18.95
C ASP A 149 4.32 6.03 -19.24
N THR A 150 4.79 4.80 -19.01
CA THR A 150 6.20 4.45 -19.13
C THR A 150 6.71 4.46 -20.57
N SER A 151 5.81 4.45 -21.57
CA SER A 151 6.20 4.62 -22.98
C SER A 151 6.91 5.95 -23.24
N ARG A 152 6.69 6.93 -22.36
CA ARG A 152 7.33 8.25 -22.42
C ARG A 152 8.63 8.34 -21.65
N GLU A 153 8.92 7.38 -20.77
CA GLU A 153 10.19 7.26 -20.04
C GLU A 153 11.13 6.25 -20.65
N TYR A 154 10.59 5.15 -21.16
CA TYR A 154 11.35 4.10 -21.85
C TYR A 154 11.57 4.48 -23.33
N ILE A 155 12.05 5.70 -23.57
CA ILE A 155 12.28 6.22 -24.90
C ILE A 155 13.77 6.54 -25.09
N ASP A 156 14.32 6.14 -26.21
CA ASP A 156 15.62 6.58 -26.66
C ASP A 156 15.50 8.01 -27.23
N GLN A 157 16.18 8.95 -26.60
CA GLN A 157 16.05 10.37 -26.94
C GLN A 157 16.65 10.74 -28.30
N GLU A 158 17.60 9.94 -28.82
CA GLU A 158 18.23 10.20 -30.11
C GLU A 158 17.34 9.71 -31.26
N THR A 159 16.73 8.53 -31.09
CA THR A 159 15.95 7.88 -32.14
C THR A 159 14.44 8.08 -32.00
N GLY A 160 13.97 8.47 -30.81
CA GLY A 160 12.56 8.56 -30.47
C GLY A 160 11.85 7.19 -30.38
N GLN A 161 12.61 6.10 -30.37
CA GLN A 161 12.06 4.75 -30.28
C GLN A 161 11.83 4.35 -28.83
N ILE A 162 10.79 3.53 -28.60
CA ILE A 162 10.55 2.91 -27.29
C ILE A 162 11.60 1.82 -27.10
N VAL A 163 12.31 1.89 -26.00
CA VAL A 163 13.29 0.90 -25.54
C VAL A 163 12.82 0.35 -24.21
N PRO A 164 12.24 -0.84 -24.16
CA PRO A 164 11.80 -1.44 -22.91
C PRO A 164 12.92 -1.52 -21.88
N ARG A 165 12.54 -1.62 -20.61
CA ARG A 165 13.46 -1.78 -19.49
C ARG A 165 14.30 -3.04 -19.64
N SER A 166 15.58 -2.97 -19.34
CA SER A 166 16.47 -4.13 -19.23
C SER A 166 16.38 -4.78 -17.85
N GLU A 167 16.81 -6.04 -17.74
CA GLU A 167 16.96 -6.71 -16.45
C GLU A 167 17.95 -5.95 -15.57
N GLY A 168 17.58 -5.69 -14.30
CA GLY A 168 18.39 -4.91 -13.36
C GLY A 168 18.15 -3.41 -13.36
N GLU A 169 17.54 -2.85 -14.41
CA GLU A 169 17.09 -1.46 -14.38
C GLU A 169 15.90 -1.30 -13.41
N ASP A 170 15.77 -0.13 -12.83
CA ASP A 170 14.70 0.18 -11.88
C ASP A 170 13.33 0.28 -12.57
N TRP A 171 12.27 0.15 -11.77
CA TRP A 171 10.91 0.30 -12.23
C TRP A 171 10.49 1.76 -12.11
N VAL A 172 9.56 2.19 -12.96
CA VAL A 172 8.94 3.49 -12.78
C VAL A 172 7.96 3.42 -11.61
N HIS A 173 8.20 4.24 -10.60
CA HIS A 173 7.36 4.33 -9.42
C HIS A 173 6.54 5.62 -9.44
N LEU A 174 5.29 5.53 -9.00
CA LEU A 174 4.45 6.67 -8.69
C LEU A 174 3.66 6.34 -7.42
N ILE A 175 4.25 6.69 -6.27
CA ILE A 175 3.85 6.18 -4.97
C ILE A 175 3.55 7.31 -4.01
N LEU A 176 2.35 7.31 -3.44
CA LEU A 176 2.00 8.12 -2.27
C LEU A 176 2.53 7.43 -1.01
N SER A 177 3.41 8.09 -0.29
CA SER A 177 3.92 7.63 1.00
C SER A 177 3.31 8.47 2.11
N GLY A 178 2.79 7.80 3.12
CA GLY A 178 2.18 8.41 4.28
C GLY A 178 2.71 7.83 5.58
N THR A 179 2.44 8.55 6.66
CA THR A 179 2.67 8.07 8.02
C THR A 179 1.37 8.10 8.79
N SER A 180 1.20 7.13 9.66
CA SER A 180 0.17 7.13 10.69
C SER A 180 0.81 7.29 12.07
N GLU A 181 0.00 7.34 13.11
CA GLU A 181 0.50 7.10 14.44
C GLU A 181 1.14 5.71 14.53
N VAL A 182 2.10 5.56 15.45
CA VAL A 182 2.74 4.26 15.69
C VAL A 182 1.74 3.30 16.33
N VAL A 183 1.45 2.19 15.66
CA VAL A 183 0.58 1.14 16.18
C VAL A 183 1.40 -0.11 16.45
N TYR A 184 1.29 -0.64 17.66
CA TYR A 184 1.79 -1.96 18.03
C TYR A 184 0.65 -2.98 17.85
N PRO A 185 0.69 -3.84 16.81
CA PRO A 185 -0.41 -4.77 16.56
C PRO A 185 -0.68 -5.73 17.73
N ALA A 186 0.34 -6.03 18.54
CA ALA A 186 0.18 -6.83 19.75
C ALA A 186 -0.66 -6.17 20.87
N LYS A 187 -0.91 -4.84 20.76
CA LYS A 187 -1.65 -4.05 21.76
C LYS A 187 -2.97 -3.52 21.22
N ALA A 188 -3.31 -3.83 19.98
CA ALA A 188 -4.54 -3.41 19.34
C ALA A 188 -5.50 -4.59 19.17
N GLU A 189 -6.80 -4.34 19.24
CA GLU A 189 -7.84 -5.32 18.96
C GLU A 189 -8.08 -5.44 17.45
N ALA A 190 -7.96 -4.32 16.70
CA ALA A 190 -7.97 -4.29 15.25
C ALA A 190 -7.12 -3.13 14.71
N LEU A 191 -6.53 -3.32 13.53
CA LEU A 191 -5.91 -2.30 12.70
C LEU A 191 -6.55 -2.38 11.31
N THR A 192 -7.60 -1.59 11.12
CA THR A 192 -8.40 -1.64 9.90
C THR A 192 -7.92 -0.60 8.89
N VAL A 193 -7.61 -1.05 7.70
CA VAL A 193 -7.32 -0.18 6.55
C VAL A 193 -8.45 -0.27 5.55
N SER A 194 -8.84 0.88 4.95
CA SER A 194 -9.85 0.88 3.90
C SER A 194 -9.57 1.89 2.81
N VAL A 195 -9.99 1.57 1.59
CA VAL A 195 -9.91 2.41 0.40
C VAL A 195 -10.93 1.97 -0.64
N ASP A 196 -11.52 2.93 -1.35
CA ASP A 196 -12.23 2.65 -2.60
C ASP A 196 -11.22 2.78 -3.73
N VAL A 197 -11.00 1.69 -4.48
CA VAL A 197 -10.00 1.63 -5.55
C VAL A 197 -10.63 1.26 -6.87
N THR A 198 -10.24 1.99 -7.92
CA THR A 198 -10.56 1.67 -9.31
C THR A 198 -9.27 1.72 -10.12
N VAL A 199 -8.92 0.64 -10.79
CA VAL A 199 -7.90 0.67 -11.84
C VAL A 199 -8.62 1.01 -13.13
N ASP A 200 -8.58 2.28 -13.53
CA ASP A 200 -9.32 2.74 -14.72
C ASP A 200 -8.66 2.25 -16.00
N GLU A 201 -7.34 2.17 -16.01
CA GLU A 201 -6.58 1.77 -17.19
C GLU A 201 -5.34 0.94 -16.78
N CYS A 202 -5.09 -0.13 -17.54
CA CYS A 202 -3.80 -0.82 -17.59
C CYS A 202 -3.63 -1.32 -19.03
N THR A 203 -2.98 -0.50 -19.86
CA THR A 203 -2.70 -0.79 -21.28
C THR A 203 -1.23 -1.09 -21.42
N VAL A 204 -0.90 -2.36 -21.59
CA VAL A 204 0.47 -2.86 -21.76
C VAL A 204 0.77 -2.99 -23.25
N THR A 205 1.84 -2.36 -23.70
CA THR A 205 2.31 -2.44 -25.11
C THR A 205 3.52 -3.35 -25.28
N ASP A 206 4.29 -3.55 -24.19
CA ASP A 206 5.38 -4.53 -24.13
C ASP A 206 5.44 -5.08 -22.69
N ASP A 207 5.21 -6.38 -22.54
CA ASP A 207 5.16 -7.13 -21.28
C ASP A 207 6.34 -8.09 -21.08
N SER A 208 7.38 -7.94 -21.90
CA SER A 208 8.48 -8.92 -21.97
C SER A 208 9.30 -9.05 -20.66
N ILE A 209 9.19 -8.11 -19.73
CA ILE A 209 10.16 -8.01 -18.62
C ILE A 209 9.51 -7.98 -17.23
N GLY A 210 8.20 -7.79 -17.08
CA GLY A 210 7.80 -7.56 -15.71
C GLY A 210 6.31 -7.50 -15.38
N ALA A 211 5.99 -6.61 -14.47
CA ALA A 211 4.67 -6.44 -13.88
C ALA A 211 4.31 -4.96 -13.73
N ASP A 212 3.03 -4.68 -13.81
CA ASP A 212 2.48 -3.39 -13.44
C ASP A 212 1.58 -3.61 -12.24
N GLN A 213 2.03 -3.09 -11.08
CA GLN A 213 1.43 -3.40 -9.79
C GLN A 213 0.93 -2.13 -9.11
N LEU A 214 -0.31 -2.16 -8.65
CA LEU A 214 -0.83 -1.20 -7.68
C LEU A 214 -0.80 -1.86 -6.32
N GLN A 215 0.00 -1.31 -5.41
CA GLN A 215 0.24 -1.92 -4.10
C GLN A 215 0.01 -0.92 -2.96
N TRP A 216 -0.46 -1.42 -1.83
CA TRP A 216 -0.45 -0.72 -0.55
C TRP A 216 0.47 -1.46 0.41
N ILE A 217 1.67 -0.90 0.62
CA ILE A 217 2.78 -1.57 1.29
C ILE A 217 3.01 -0.91 2.64
N PHE A 218 3.03 -1.70 3.71
CA PHE A 218 3.27 -1.26 5.07
C PHE A 218 4.67 -1.67 5.54
N GLN A 219 5.37 -0.74 6.19
CA GLN A 219 6.60 -1.05 6.89
C GLN A 219 6.27 -1.56 8.30
N VAL A 220 6.65 -2.79 8.59
CA VAL A 220 6.44 -3.43 9.90
C VAL A 220 7.80 -3.60 10.58
N ARG A 221 8.04 -2.82 11.65
CA ARG A 221 9.37 -2.60 12.24
C ARG A 221 9.49 -3.15 13.64
N ASP A 222 10.66 -3.67 13.98
CA ASP A 222 11.08 -3.87 15.38
C ASP A 222 11.51 -2.54 16.00
N MET A 223 10.71 -2.03 16.93
CA MET A 223 10.98 -0.73 17.57
C MET A 223 12.12 -0.74 18.58
N ARG A 224 12.71 -1.91 18.89
CA ARG A 224 13.92 -2.00 19.73
C ARG A 224 15.20 -1.77 18.92
N SER A 225 15.16 -2.05 17.64
CA SER A 225 16.31 -1.89 16.77
C SER A 225 16.40 -0.46 16.23
N SER A 226 17.60 -0.03 15.84
CA SER A 226 17.75 1.09 14.96
C SER A 226 17.01 0.81 13.66
N PHE A 227 16.67 1.81 12.89
CA PHE A 227 15.83 1.86 11.68
C PHE A 227 15.90 0.69 10.68
N ILE A 228 16.78 -0.27 10.88
CA ILE A 228 17.24 -1.23 9.89
C ILE A 228 16.45 -2.54 9.92
N ASP A 229 15.68 -2.82 10.97
CA ASP A 229 15.07 -4.14 11.15
C ASP A 229 13.56 -4.09 10.98
N TYR A 230 13.10 -4.46 9.78
CA TYR A 230 11.69 -4.46 9.39
C TYR A 230 11.44 -5.46 8.26
N PHE A 231 10.18 -5.73 7.98
CA PHE A 231 9.74 -6.37 6.76
C PHE A 231 8.66 -5.53 6.07
N TRP A 232 8.46 -5.79 4.78
CA TRP A 232 7.39 -5.20 4.00
C TRP A 232 6.16 -6.11 3.99
N PHE A 233 5.01 -5.57 4.37
CA PHE A 233 3.72 -6.22 4.20
C PHE A 233 2.96 -5.53 3.07
N SER A 234 2.61 -6.27 2.01
CA SER A 234 1.98 -5.70 0.82
C SER A 234 0.56 -6.20 0.62
N ILE A 235 -0.37 -5.27 0.46
CA ILE A 235 -1.71 -5.51 -0.08
C ILE A 235 -1.64 -5.25 -1.58
N THR A 236 -1.65 -6.32 -2.40
CA THR A 236 -1.66 -6.20 -3.86
C THR A 236 -3.08 -5.87 -4.31
N LEU A 237 -3.33 -4.59 -4.63
CA LEU A 237 -4.62 -4.10 -5.09
C LEU A 237 -4.87 -4.43 -6.57
N PHE A 238 -3.80 -4.54 -7.35
CA PHE A 238 -3.81 -4.97 -8.76
C PHE A 238 -2.42 -5.47 -9.18
N ASP A 239 -2.41 -6.46 -10.06
CA ASP A 239 -1.21 -6.96 -10.74
C ASP A 239 -1.64 -7.47 -12.12
N ASN A 240 -1.10 -6.88 -13.19
CA ASN A 240 -1.53 -7.15 -14.57
C ASN A 240 -1.31 -8.61 -15.01
N ARG A 241 -0.48 -9.36 -14.30
CA ARG A 241 -0.15 -10.77 -14.62
C ARG A 241 -1.21 -11.77 -14.15
N TYR A 242 -2.11 -11.35 -13.24
CA TYR A 242 -3.02 -12.27 -12.57
C TYR A 242 -4.46 -11.75 -12.55
N GLU A 243 -5.43 -12.63 -12.76
CA GLU A 243 -6.82 -12.34 -12.41
C GLU A 243 -7.04 -12.35 -10.89
N VAL A 244 -6.38 -13.31 -10.22
CA VAL A 244 -6.35 -13.43 -8.76
C VAL A 244 -4.89 -13.55 -8.35
N PHE A 245 -4.39 -12.62 -7.58
CA PHE A 245 -3.00 -12.63 -7.11
C PHE A 245 -2.74 -13.85 -6.22
N PRO A 246 -1.76 -14.70 -6.52
CA PRO A 246 -1.55 -15.97 -5.80
C PRO A 246 -0.88 -15.81 -4.43
N GLY A 247 -0.45 -14.58 -4.08
CA GLY A 247 0.43 -14.31 -2.95
C GLY A 247 1.90 -14.49 -3.32
N ALA A 248 2.76 -13.82 -2.54
CA ALA A 248 4.21 -13.88 -2.74
C ALA A 248 4.96 -13.73 -1.42
N GLN A 249 6.11 -14.38 -1.35
CA GLN A 249 7.10 -14.20 -0.29
C GLN A 249 8.48 -14.15 -0.94
N SER A 250 9.24 -13.10 -0.68
CA SER A 250 10.57 -12.91 -1.27
C SER A 250 11.41 -11.98 -0.40
N PHE A 251 12.70 -11.91 -0.70
CA PHE A 251 13.51 -10.79 -0.26
C PHE A 251 13.56 -9.74 -1.38
N ASP A 252 13.46 -8.48 -1.00
CA ASP A 252 13.67 -7.37 -1.93
C ASP A 252 15.11 -7.40 -2.44
N GLY A 253 15.26 -7.70 -3.71
CA GLY A 253 16.57 -7.94 -4.33
C GLY A 253 16.53 -7.78 -5.85
N GLY A 254 17.68 -7.98 -6.48
CA GLY A 254 17.79 -8.00 -7.94
C GLY A 254 17.92 -6.63 -8.62
N LYS A 255 17.96 -5.55 -7.83
CA LYS A 255 18.24 -4.19 -8.31
C LYS A 255 19.18 -3.46 -7.34
N GLU A 256 19.81 -2.37 -7.82
CA GLU A 256 20.84 -1.64 -7.06
C GLU A 256 20.29 -1.05 -5.73
N ASP A 257 19.06 -0.52 -5.77
CA ASP A 257 18.40 0.11 -4.61
C ASP A 257 17.57 -0.86 -3.76
N ALA A 258 17.75 -2.16 -3.95
CA ALA A 258 17.02 -3.17 -3.19
C ALA A 258 17.34 -3.08 -1.69
N THR A 259 16.30 -3.11 -0.87
CA THR A 259 16.43 -2.97 0.59
C THR A 259 16.97 -4.25 1.26
N GLY A 260 16.94 -5.39 0.58
CA GLY A 260 17.27 -6.69 1.14
C GLY A 260 16.29 -7.18 2.21
N LYS A 261 15.14 -6.52 2.38
CA LYS A 261 14.15 -6.84 3.39
C LYS A 261 13.17 -7.89 2.89
N PHE A 262 12.64 -8.67 3.82
CA PHE A 262 11.62 -9.64 3.52
C PHE A 262 10.32 -8.95 3.12
N ILE A 263 9.69 -9.44 2.06
CA ILE A 263 8.39 -8.99 1.56
C ILE A 263 7.39 -10.12 1.74
N TYR A 264 6.26 -9.80 2.34
CA TYR A 264 5.11 -10.69 2.45
C TYR A 264 3.89 -10.05 1.80
N ALA A 265 3.36 -10.70 0.78
CA ALA A 265 2.14 -10.30 0.10
C ALA A 265 1.14 -11.46 0.15
N PRO A 266 0.06 -11.36 0.94
CA PRO A 266 -1.00 -12.37 0.96
C PRO A 266 -1.65 -12.55 -0.40
N SER A 267 -2.26 -13.72 -0.65
CA SER A 267 -3.04 -13.91 -1.87
C SER A 267 -4.29 -13.02 -1.90
N GLY A 268 -4.80 -12.75 -3.12
CA GLY A 268 -6.06 -12.02 -3.27
C GLY A 268 -7.23 -12.67 -2.54
N GLU A 269 -7.26 -14.00 -2.49
CA GLU A 269 -8.30 -14.73 -1.72
C GLU A 269 -8.17 -14.52 -0.21
N ALA A 270 -6.95 -14.45 0.32
CA ALA A 270 -6.70 -14.17 1.73
C ALA A 270 -7.04 -12.72 2.11
N LEU A 271 -6.83 -11.78 1.18
CA LEU A 271 -7.10 -10.36 1.40
C LEU A 271 -8.59 -10.02 1.26
N PHE A 272 -9.25 -10.55 0.23
CA PHE A 272 -10.57 -10.07 -0.21
C PHE A 272 -11.66 -11.16 -0.14
N GLY A 273 -11.28 -12.39 0.20
CA GLY A 273 -12.17 -13.55 0.10
C GLY A 273 -12.31 -14.06 -1.35
N PRO A 274 -12.76 -15.30 -1.54
CA PRO A 274 -12.76 -15.94 -2.86
C PRO A 274 -13.73 -15.30 -3.87
N SER A 275 -14.80 -14.63 -3.42
CA SER A 275 -15.76 -13.94 -4.31
C SER A 275 -15.20 -12.63 -4.87
N ASP A 276 -14.35 -11.95 -4.11
CA ASP A 276 -13.88 -10.59 -4.39
C ASP A 276 -12.37 -10.52 -4.72
N ALA A 277 -11.72 -11.68 -4.83
CA ALA A 277 -10.28 -11.77 -5.10
C ALA A 277 -9.89 -11.36 -6.53
N LYS A 278 -10.86 -11.38 -7.47
CA LYS A 278 -10.59 -11.07 -8.88
C LYS A 278 -10.35 -9.58 -9.07
N MET A 279 -9.20 -9.23 -9.64
CA MET A 279 -8.83 -7.86 -10.00
C MET A 279 -9.24 -7.55 -11.43
N GLN A 280 -9.94 -6.40 -11.64
CA GLN A 280 -10.46 -6.01 -12.94
C GLN A 280 -10.29 -4.51 -13.15
N THR A 281 -9.90 -4.14 -14.36
CA THR A 281 -9.90 -2.73 -14.79
C THR A 281 -11.32 -2.22 -15.00
N GLY A 282 -11.56 -0.93 -14.72
CA GLY A 282 -12.84 -0.27 -14.88
C GLY A 282 -13.89 -0.65 -13.81
N VAL A 283 -13.52 -1.45 -12.81
CA VAL A 283 -14.42 -1.86 -11.74
C VAL A 283 -13.97 -1.28 -10.41
N SER A 284 -14.82 -0.46 -9.79
CA SER A 284 -14.56 0.08 -8.45
C SER A 284 -14.73 -1.03 -7.39
N ARG A 285 -13.81 -1.06 -6.44
CA ARG A 285 -13.82 -1.98 -5.32
C ARG A 285 -13.66 -1.20 -4.01
N HIS A 286 -14.51 -1.53 -3.04
CA HIS A 286 -14.25 -1.20 -1.64
C HIS A 286 -13.36 -2.26 -1.02
N VAL A 287 -12.23 -1.82 -0.47
CA VAL A 287 -11.28 -2.65 0.29
C VAL A 287 -11.39 -2.26 1.74
N GLU A 288 -11.66 -3.21 2.62
CA GLU A 288 -11.60 -3.04 4.08
C GLU A 288 -10.99 -4.30 4.70
N ILE A 289 -9.89 -4.16 5.41
CA ILE A 289 -9.09 -5.28 5.91
C ILE A 289 -8.62 -5.00 7.34
N ASP A 290 -8.85 -5.94 8.27
CA ASP A 290 -8.11 -5.97 9.53
C ASP A 290 -6.74 -6.58 9.29
N LEU A 291 -5.70 -5.79 9.50
CA LEU A 291 -4.32 -6.20 9.25
C LEU A 291 -3.75 -7.11 10.33
N ILE A 292 -4.25 -7.10 11.57
CA ILE A 292 -3.57 -7.77 12.69
C ILE A 292 -3.33 -9.26 12.44
N PRO A 293 -4.34 -10.06 12.02
CA PRO A 293 -4.11 -11.49 11.75
C PRO A 293 -3.08 -11.71 10.64
N LEU A 294 -3.17 -10.93 9.57
CA LEU A 294 -2.27 -11.04 8.41
C LEU A 294 -0.84 -10.59 8.73
N LEU A 295 -0.67 -9.53 9.52
CA LEU A 295 0.63 -9.07 10.00
C LEU A 295 1.29 -10.11 10.92
N ARG A 296 0.48 -10.82 11.73
CA ARG A 296 0.99 -11.90 12.58
C ARG A 296 1.52 -13.05 11.74
N GLU A 297 0.77 -13.44 10.71
CA GLU A 297 1.20 -14.48 9.76
C GLU A 297 2.49 -14.07 9.03
N ALA A 298 2.53 -12.84 8.51
CA ALA A 298 3.69 -12.26 7.83
C ALA A 298 4.94 -12.23 8.71
N PHE A 299 4.79 -11.85 9.99
CA PHE A 299 5.89 -11.87 10.97
C PHE A 299 6.45 -13.27 11.18
N LEU A 300 5.59 -14.27 11.34
CA LEU A 300 6.02 -15.67 11.48
C LEU A 300 6.69 -16.17 10.21
N ALA A 301 6.18 -15.81 9.02
CA ALA A 301 6.80 -16.14 7.75
C ALA A 301 8.18 -15.48 7.59
N ALA A 302 8.31 -14.21 7.98
CA ALA A 302 9.59 -13.51 7.98
C ALA A 302 10.64 -14.23 8.85
N GLN A 303 10.27 -14.60 10.06
CA GLN A 303 11.16 -15.35 10.96
C GLN A 303 11.53 -16.73 10.40
N ALA A 304 10.58 -17.45 9.83
CA ALA A 304 10.81 -18.76 9.21
C ALA A 304 11.78 -18.68 8.01
N ASN A 305 11.81 -17.54 7.32
CA ASN A 305 12.75 -17.25 6.23
C ASN A 305 14.07 -16.59 6.70
N GLY A 306 14.30 -16.51 8.01
CA GLY A 306 15.55 -15.99 8.58
C GLY A 306 15.60 -14.46 8.70
N ALA A 307 14.53 -13.74 8.37
CA ALA A 307 14.42 -12.33 8.66
C ALA A 307 14.02 -12.09 10.12
N LEU A 308 14.45 -10.97 10.70
CA LEU A 308 14.07 -10.57 12.07
C LEU A 308 14.28 -11.64 13.15
N PRO A 309 15.43 -12.34 13.21
CA PRO A 309 15.60 -13.54 14.03
C PRO A 309 15.51 -13.28 15.55
N GLN A 310 15.65 -12.02 15.97
CA GLN A 310 15.60 -11.63 17.39
C GLN A 310 14.37 -10.78 17.74
N ALA A 311 13.53 -10.46 16.75
CA ALA A 311 12.33 -9.65 16.96
C ALA A 311 11.28 -10.48 17.73
N THR A 312 10.46 -9.78 18.50
CA THR A 312 9.25 -10.35 19.12
C THR A 312 8.03 -9.57 18.65
N TRP A 313 6.90 -10.26 18.59
CA TRP A 313 5.66 -9.65 18.12
C TRP A 313 5.27 -8.38 18.89
N GLU A 314 5.51 -8.38 20.20
CA GLU A 314 5.21 -7.28 21.12
C GLU A 314 5.97 -5.99 20.78
N ASN A 315 7.10 -6.10 20.07
CA ASN A 315 7.91 -4.97 19.68
C ASN A 315 7.71 -4.55 18.22
N MET A 316 6.93 -5.32 17.45
CA MET A 316 6.61 -4.92 16.08
C MET A 316 5.62 -3.77 16.06
N ALA A 317 5.86 -2.80 15.18
CA ALA A 317 4.99 -1.66 14.99
C ALA A 317 4.84 -1.28 13.52
N VAL A 318 3.69 -0.68 13.21
CA VAL A 318 3.35 -0.09 11.92
C VAL A 318 3.21 1.41 12.10
N ASN A 319 3.83 2.22 11.23
CA ASN A 319 3.66 3.68 11.23
C ASN A 319 3.89 4.35 9.89
N GLY A 320 4.22 3.59 8.86
CA GLY A 320 4.50 4.10 7.52
C GLY A 320 4.01 3.14 6.44
N PHE A 321 3.64 3.70 5.33
CA PHE A 321 3.16 2.94 4.19
C PHE A 321 3.46 3.65 2.86
N ASN A 322 3.42 2.86 1.79
CA ASN A 322 3.49 3.28 0.40
C ASN A 322 2.25 2.78 -0.32
N LEU A 323 1.61 3.64 -1.12
CA LEU A 323 0.42 3.29 -1.90
C LEU A 323 0.55 3.86 -3.31
N GLY A 324 0.62 3.01 -4.32
CA GLY A 324 0.73 3.48 -5.69
C GLY A 324 1.26 2.43 -6.66
N TRP A 325 1.71 2.93 -7.79
CA TRP A 325 2.15 2.16 -8.93
C TRP A 325 3.64 1.84 -8.88
N GLU A 326 3.96 0.59 -9.20
CA GLU A 326 5.27 0.11 -9.61
C GLU A 326 5.11 -0.48 -11.02
N VAL A 327 5.71 0.15 -12.04
CA VAL A 327 5.48 -0.16 -13.46
C VAL A 327 6.78 -0.53 -14.13
N SER A 328 6.92 -1.80 -14.50
CA SER A 328 8.13 -2.30 -15.16
C SER A 328 7.97 -2.58 -16.65
N ASN A 329 6.74 -2.70 -17.13
CA ASN A 329 6.45 -2.86 -18.56
C ASN A 329 6.40 -1.50 -19.29
N VAL A 330 6.37 -1.54 -20.62
CA VAL A 330 5.95 -0.39 -21.41
C VAL A 330 4.43 -0.34 -21.38
N ALA A 331 3.92 0.49 -20.50
CA ALA A 331 2.50 0.51 -20.17
C ALA A 331 2.00 1.91 -19.84
N ARG A 332 0.69 2.09 -20.01
CA ARG A 332 -0.04 3.19 -19.42
C ARG A 332 -1.01 2.65 -18.36
N VAL A 333 -0.89 3.16 -17.15
CA VAL A 333 -1.70 2.75 -16.01
C VAL A 333 -2.36 3.95 -15.36
N CYS A 334 -3.59 3.74 -14.86
CA CYS A 334 -4.35 4.74 -14.12
C CYS A 334 -5.08 4.08 -12.96
N ALA A 335 -4.91 4.63 -11.75
CA ALA A 335 -5.68 4.25 -10.58
C ALA A 335 -6.34 5.45 -9.92
N VAL A 336 -7.55 5.24 -9.47
CA VAL A 336 -8.33 6.15 -8.63
C VAL A 336 -8.41 5.55 -7.22
N LEU A 337 -8.05 6.35 -6.23
CA LEU A 337 -8.05 6.03 -4.81
C LEU A 337 -8.95 7.03 -4.09
N GLU A 338 -9.97 6.55 -3.41
CA GLU A 338 -10.91 7.40 -2.67
C GLU A 338 -11.12 6.86 -1.25
N ASN A 339 -11.46 7.75 -0.33
CA ASN A 339 -11.86 7.40 1.04
C ASN A 339 -10.81 6.58 1.81
N LEU A 340 -9.51 6.89 1.60
CA LEU A 340 -8.43 6.28 2.37
C LEU A 340 -8.65 6.46 3.87
N SER A 341 -8.50 5.37 4.64
CA SER A 341 -8.64 5.39 6.10
C SER A 341 -7.74 4.32 6.72
N ILE A 342 -7.18 4.65 7.88
CA ILE A 342 -6.47 3.69 8.75
C ILE A 342 -6.99 3.90 10.17
N LYS A 343 -7.66 2.89 10.72
CA LYS A 343 -8.27 2.95 12.05
C LYS A 343 -7.62 1.94 12.98
N VAL A 344 -7.44 2.34 14.22
CA VAL A 344 -7.06 1.44 15.31
C VAL A 344 -8.21 1.29 16.29
N THR A 345 -8.47 0.06 16.71
CA THR A 345 -9.37 -0.28 17.81
C THR A 345 -8.54 -0.79 18.98
N GLN A 346 -8.70 -0.18 20.14
CA GLN A 346 -7.96 -0.52 21.36
C GLN A 346 -8.91 -0.54 22.55
N LYS A 347 -8.55 -1.25 23.62
CA LYS A 347 -9.23 -1.15 24.91
C LYS A 347 -9.03 0.26 25.46
N GLN A 348 -10.09 0.84 26.01
CA GLN A 348 -9.96 2.08 26.76
C GLN A 348 -9.15 1.79 28.02
N GLU A 349 -8.06 2.52 28.20
CA GLU A 349 -7.38 2.54 29.49
C GLU A 349 -8.28 3.26 30.48
N GLY A 350 -8.69 2.55 31.54
CA GLY A 350 -9.57 3.07 32.59
C GLY A 350 -8.86 4.06 33.54
#